data_fb5afc8c04a0bb9a390d9e6c5c1b45d9
#
_entry.id   fb5afc8c04a0bb9a390d9e6c5c1b45d9
#
_cell.length_a   1.000
_cell.length_b   1.000
_cell.length_c   1.000
_cell.angle_alpha   90.00
_cell.angle_beta   90.00
_cell.angle_gamma   90.00
#
_symmetry.space_group_name_H-M   'P 1'
#
loop_
_entity.id
_entity.type
_entity.pdbx_description
1 polymer ?
#
loop_
_entity_poly.entity_id
_entity_poly.type
_entity_poly.pdbx_seq_one_letter_code
_entity_poly.pdbx_strand_id
1 'polypeptide(L)'
;MQRTMAAMAVLALVACSVTLPQIKYNSTLAASAVPIADVEGNETGAVYSIEGLRVQVEPLTDDRLNALFPGDSKRDRFSTNPYTYGDWVNPLVGYTPVRFTVFKVSITNDIYAKVLLDPLQAVLHTDRGEVLNSYGIPSWSPHNSFERYYRALRGQSGNEFYRFDLRMGNVRSSAYLEDQRVFKGESYSGLIAFDPLPEDVTQVRLVLQDFVLRFDASGQPLEAVDITMDFDRTLEVSEVQVATGAQE
;
A
#
# COMPACT_ATOMS: atom_id res chain seq x y z
N MET A 1 76.86 -30.13 2.70
CA MET A 1 75.77 -29.56 1.87
C MET A 1 74.46 -30.14 2.39
N GLN A 2 73.77 -29.39 3.30
CA GLN A 2 72.52 -29.77 3.87
C GLN A 2 71.43 -28.93 3.18
N ARG A 3 70.50 -29.58 2.50
CA ARG A 3 69.32 -28.93 1.92
C ARG A 3 68.16 -29.02 2.92
N THR A 4 67.82 -27.91 3.53
CA THR A 4 66.61 -27.73 4.33
C THR A 4 65.37 -27.52 3.43
N MET A 5 64.47 -28.49 3.41
CA MET A 5 63.14 -28.33 2.79
C MET A 5 62.25 -27.57 3.75
N ALA A 6 61.83 -26.40 3.34
CA ALA A 6 60.77 -25.64 4.04
C ALA A 6 59.39 -26.16 3.57
N ALA A 7 58.65 -26.76 4.47
CA ALA A 7 57.28 -27.15 4.24
C ALA A 7 56.37 -25.93 4.43
N MET A 8 55.74 -25.48 3.37
CA MET A 8 54.77 -24.38 3.37
C MET A 8 53.37 -24.97 3.67
N ALA A 9 52.92 -24.80 4.91
CA ALA A 9 51.56 -25.19 5.29
C ALA A 9 50.54 -24.12 4.78
N VAL A 10 49.75 -24.48 3.78
CA VAL A 10 48.61 -23.66 3.32
C VAL A 10 47.46 -23.90 4.26
N LEU A 11 47.15 -22.94 5.13
CA LEU A 11 45.92 -22.91 5.93
C LEU A 11 44.75 -22.49 5.01
N ALA A 12 43.93 -23.45 4.60
CA ALA A 12 42.65 -23.18 3.95
C ALA A 12 41.65 -22.67 5.01
N LEU A 13 41.41 -21.37 5.03
CA LEU A 13 40.32 -20.76 5.78
C LEU A 13 38.99 -21.11 5.07
N VAL A 14 38.30 -22.12 5.58
CA VAL A 14 36.91 -22.38 5.21
C VAL A 14 36.04 -21.29 5.86
N ALA A 15 35.74 -20.24 5.12
CA ALA A 15 34.75 -19.26 5.53
C ALA A 15 33.37 -19.93 5.46
N CYS A 16 32.87 -20.42 6.61
CA CYS A 16 31.45 -20.76 6.73
C CYS A 16 30.66 -19.47 6.59
N SER A 17 30.11 -19.20 5.41
CA SER A 17 29.10 -18.19 5.23
C SER A 17 27.81 -18.70 5.92
N VAL A 18 27.53 -18.23 7.11
CA VAL A 18 26.23 -18.43 7.75
C VAL A 18 25.24 -17.58 6.97
N THR A 19 24.52 -18.20 6.05
CA THR A 19 23.36 -17.58 5.42
C THR A 19 22.25 -17.53 6.48
N LEU A 20 21.99 -16.33 7.01
CA LEU A 20 20.82 -16.11 7.86
C LEU A 20 19.56 -16.42 7.04
N PRO A 21 18.58 -17.14 7.60
CA PRO A 21 17.32 -17.37 6.91
C PRO A 21 16.68 -16.02 6.58
N GLN A 22 16.25 -15.83 5.34
CA GLN A 22 15.49 -14.66 4.95
C GLN A 22 14.06 -14.83 5.43
N ILE A 23 13.59 -13.90 6.23
CA ILE A 23 12.22 -13.88 6.75
C ILE A 23 11.39 -12.95 5.86
N LYS A 24 10.33 -13.48 5.25
CA LYS A 24 9.36 -12.70 4.52
C LYS A 24 8.11 -12.51 5.38
N TYR A 25 7.71 -11.26 5.56
CA TYR A 25 6.45 -10.91 6.22
C TYR A 25 5.38 -10.68 5.16
N ASN A 26 4.36 -11.51 5.15
CA ASN A 26 3.17 -11.29 4.35
C ASN A 26 2.07 -10.74 5.26
N SER A 27 1.65 -9.51 5.01
CA SER A 27 0.57 -8.86 5.72
C SER A 27 -0.68 -8.88 4.86
N THR A 28 -1.77 -9.45 5.39
CA THR A 28 -3.08 -9.44 4.75
C THR A 28 -4.11 -8.82 5.68
N LEU A 29 -4.99 -7.99 5.12
CA LEU A 29 -6.14 -7.42 5.79
C LEU A 29 -7.40 -8.10 5.24
N ALA A 30 -8.31 -8.48 6.12
CA ALA A 30 -9.63 -9.00 5.78
C ALA A 30 -10.70 -8.22 6.53
N ALA A 31 -11.89 -8.07 5.95
CA ALA A 31 -12.99 -7.44 6.66
C ALA A 31 -13.25 -8.17 7.98
N SER A 32 -13.39 -7.39 9.07
CA SER A 32 -13.67 -7.98 10.37
C SER A 32 -15.03 -8.66 10.39
N ALA A 33 -15.12 -9.78 11.10
CA ALA A 33 -16.38 -10.48 11.32
C ALA A 33 -17.30 -9.75 12.32
N VAL A 34 -16.81 -8.69 12.99
CA VAL A 34 -17.61 -7.88 13.91
C VAL A 34 -18.60 -7.04 13.10
N PRO A 35 -19.92 -7.19 13.34
CA PRO A 35 -20.92 -6.45 12.57
C PRO A 35 -20.85 -4.93 12.83
N ILE A 36 -20.82 -4.15 11.77
CA ILE A 36 -21.03 -2.69 11.80
C ILE A 36 -22.31 -2.42 11.02
N ALA A 37 -23.12 -1.45 11.47
CA ALA A 37 -24.35 -1.09 10.79
C ALA A 37 -24.09 -0.73 9.32
N ASP A 38 -24.91 -1.27 8.42
CA ASP A 38 -24.84 -1.03 6.97
C ASP A 38 -23.54 -1.51 6.29
N VAL A 39 -22.69 -2.30 7.00
CA VAL A 39 -21.42 -2.85 6.47
C VAL A 39 -21.46 -4.36 6.50
N GLU A 40 -21.16 -4.97 5.36
CA GLU A 40 -21.01 -6.41 5.19
C GLU A 40 -19.59 -6.76 4.74
N GLY A 41 -18.97 -7.73 5.41
CA GLY A 41 -17.72 -8.32 4.96
C GLY A 41 -17.95 -9.31 3.82
N ASN A 42 -17.05 -9.35 2.84
CA ASN A 42 -17.00 -10.37 1.81
C ASN A 42 -15.56 -10.88 1.63
N GLU A 43 -15.35 -11.87 0.73
CA GLU A 43 -14.03 -12.46 0.48
C GLU A 43 -12.96 -11.46 0.04
N THR A 44 -13.35 -10.32 -0.52
CA THR A 44 -12.42 -9.32 -1.06
C THR A 44 -12.28 -8.08 -0.18
N GLY A 45 -13.17 -7.85 0.78
CA GLY A 45 -13.13 -6.66 1.64
C GLY A 45 -14.45 -6.38 2.33
N ALA A 46 -14.76 -5.11 2.58
CA ALA A 46 -15.97 -4.63 3.22
C ALA A 46 -16.83 -3.80 2.26
N VAL A 47 -18.14 -3.87 2.44
CA VAL A 47 -19.14 -3.15 1.63
C VAL A 47 -20.10 -2.41 2.54
N TYR A 48 -20.14 -1.10 2.42
CA TYR A 48 -21.19 -0.26 2.99
C TYR A 48 -22.31 -0.09 1.97
N SER A 49 -23.56 -0.28 2.39
CA SER A 49 -24.72 -0.17 1.52
C SER A 49 -25.86 0.59 2.18
N ILE A 50 -26.31 1.65 1.54
CA ILE A 50 -27.47 2.45 1.98
C ILE A 50 -28.26 2.91 0.75
N GLU A 51 -29.58 2.65 0.70
CA GLU A 51 -30.51 3.22 -0.28
C GLU A 51 -30.04 3.20 -1.75
N GLY A 52 -29.34 2.14 -2.21
CA GLY A 52 -28.83 2.06 -3.60
C GLY A 52 -27.50 2.80 -3.81
N LEU A 53 -26.85 3.29 -2.76
CA LEU A 53 -25.43 3.61 -2.74
C LEU A 53 -24.65 2.39 -2.22
N ARG A 54 -23.58 2.02 -2.91
CA ARG A 54 -22.67 0.98 -2.48
C ARG A 54 -21.23 1.50 -2.49
N VAL A 55 -20.57 1.41 -1.35
CA VAL A 55 -19.16 1.74 -1.21
C VAL A 55 -18.40 0.47 -0.82
N GLN A 56 -17.60 -0.04 -1.72
CA GLN A 56 -16.77 -1.22 -1.49
C GLN A 56 -15.34 -0.80 -1.22
N VAL A 57 -14.76 -1.35 -0.16
CA VAL A 57 -13.36 -1.15 0.22
C VAL A 57 -12.65 -2.49 0.24
N GLU A 58 -11.60 -2.60 -0.55
CA GLU A 58 -10.79 -3.79 -0.73
C GLU A 58 -9.35 -3.50 -0.35
N PRO A 59 -8.80 -4.11 0.71
CA PRO A 59 -7.38 -4.02 1.03
C PRO A 59 -6.56 -4.75 -0.04
N LEU A 60 -5.49 -4.13 -0.51
CA LEU A 60 -4.64 -4.70 -1.55
C LEU A 60 -3.30 -5.15 -0.97
N THR A 61 -2.92 -6.39 -1.27
CA THR A 61 -1.59 -6.92 -0.99
C THR A 61 -0.57 -6.40 -2.01
N ASP A 62 0.73 -6.45 -1.66
CA ASP A 62 1.81 -6.07 -2.57
C ASP A 62 1.77 -6.88 -3.87
N ASP A 63 1.42 -8.17 -3.84
CA ASP A 63 1.30 -9.00 -5.04
C ASP A 63 0.20 -8.47 -5.98
N ARG A 64 -0.95 -8.04 -5.43
CA ARG A 64 -2.03 -7.44 -6.24
C ARG A 64 -1.64 -6.07 -6.78
N LEU A 65 -0.96 -5.25 -5.98
CA LEU A 65 -0.43 -3.95 -6.42
C LEU A 65 0.66 -4.12 -7.49
N ASN A 66 1.49 -5.14 -7.39
CA ASN A 66 2.48 -5.48 -8.41
C ASN A 66 1.83 -5.97 -9.71
N ALA A 67 0.70 -6.70 -9.61
CA ALA A 67 -0.06 -7.13 -10.77
C ALA A 67 -0.78 -5.97 -11.50
N LEU A 68 -1.12 -4.88 -10.80
CA LEU A 68 -1.65 -3.66 -11.43
C LEU A 68 -0.59 -2.92 -12.25
N PHE A 69 0.69 -3.01 -11.85
CA PHE A 69 1.82 -2.32 -12.49
C PHE A 69 2.96 -3.30 -12.85
N PRO A 70 2.70 -4.31 -13.73
CA PRO A 70 3.64 -5.42 -13.91
C PRO A 70 4.98 -5.00 -14.53
N GLY A 71 4.97 -4.00 -15.43
CA GLY A 71 6.18 -3.45 -16.04
C GLY A 71 7.01 -2.59 -15.09
N ASP A 72 6.35 -1.94 -14.14
CA ASP A 72 6.97 -1.05 -13.16
C ASP A 72 7.48 -1.78 -11.93
N SER A 73 6.95 -2.98 -11.65
CA SER A 73 7.30 -3.79 -10.49
C SER A 73 8.52 -4.70 -10.70
N LYS A 74 8.87 -5.01 -11.96
CA LYS A 74 9.95 -5.97 -12.32
C LYS A 74 11.25 -5.25 -12.67
N ARG A 75 11.77 -4.42 -11.79
CA ARG A 75 12.99 -3.62 -12.02
C ARG A 75 13.95 -3.61 -10.83
N ASP A 76 13.81 -4.57 -9.93
CA ASP A 76 14.59 -4.63 -8.68
C ASP A 76 14.52 -3.27 -7.94
N ARG A 77 15.60 -2.80 -7.32
CA ARG A 77 15.67 -1.51 -6.62
C ARG A 77 15.25 -0.28 -7.45
N PHE A 78 15.06 -0.46 -8.75
CA PHE A 78 14.65 0.58 -9.69
C PHE A 78 13.16 0.54 -10.02
N SER A 79 12.38 -0.24 -9.28
CA SER A 79 10.92 -0.30 -9.42
C SER A 79 10.29 1.10 -9.46
N THR A 80 9.40 1.28 -10.42
CA THR A 80 8.60 2.50 -10.60
C THR A 80 7.14 2.31 -10.18
N ASN A 81 6.81 1.14 -9.59
CA ASN A 81 5.53 0.96 -8.93
C ASN A 81 5.41 1.98 -7.78
N PRO A 82 4.33 2.80 -7.75
CA PRO A 82 4.23 3.84 -6.74
C PRO A 82 3.79 3.32 -5.36
N TYR A 83 3.26 2.11 -5.26
CA TYR A 83 2.69 1.60 -4.03
C TYR A 83 3.55 0.54 -3.33
N THR A 84 4.48 -0.08 -4.08
CA THR A 84 5.35 -1.15 -3.56
C THR A 84 6.80 -0.92 -3.96
N TYR A 85 7.69 -1.75 -3.45
CA TYR A 85 9.08 -1.83 -3.96
C TYR A 85 9.21 -2.81 -5.14
N GLY A 86 8.10 -3.40 -5.61
CA GLY A 86 8.11 -4.38 -6.68
C GLY A 86 8.76 -5.70 -6.25
N ASP A 87 9.67 -6.19 -7.08
CA ASP A 87 10.43 -7.42 -6.84
C ASP A 87 11.76 -7.18 -6.10
N TRP A 88 12.03 -5.94 -5.63
CA TRP A 88 13.25 -5.64 -4.91
C TRP A 88 13.27 -6.25 -3.52
N VAL A 89 14.29 -7.05 -3.26
CA VAL A 89 14.59 -7.58 -1.92
C VAL A 89 15.64 -6.69 -1.26
N ASN A 90 15.34 -6.15 -0.09
CA ASN A 90 16.28 -5.35 0.67
C ASN A 90 17.40 -6.27 1.21
N PRO A 91 18.68 -6.09 0.79
CA PRO A 91 19.77 -6.98 1.15
C PRO A 91 20.11 -6.95 2.65
N LEU A 92 19.69 -5.91 3.39
CA LEU A 92 19.97 -5.79 4.83
C LEU A 92 19.01 -6.63 5.67
N VAL A 93 17.77 -6.82 5.22
CA VAL A 93 16.73 -7.56 5.96
C VAL A 93 16.30 -8.84 5.26
N GLY A 94 16.67 -9.02 3.98
CA GLY A 94 16.41 -10.24 3.22
C GLY A 94 14.99 -10.39 2.69
N TYR A 95 14.14 -9.38 2.81
CA TYR A 95 12.78 -9.37 2.28
C TYR A 95 12.42 -8.02 1.66
N THR A 96 11.31 -7.97 0.94
CA THR A 96 10.73 -6.74 0.39
C THR A 96 9.91 -6.04 1.47
N PRO A 97 10.32 -4.85 1.98
CA PRO A 97 9.52 -4.14 2.97
C PRO A 97 8.21 -3.63 2.34
N VAL A 98 7.17 -3.52 3.15
CA VAL A 98 5.92 -2.86 2.75
C VAL A 98 6.18 -1.37 2.59
N ARG A 99 5.71 -0.78 1.47
CA ARG A 99 5.88 0.66 1.23
C ARG A 99 4.69 1.47 1.73
N PHE A 100 3.49 0.98 1.46
CA PHE A 100 2.21 1.60 1.85
C PHE A 100 1.19 0.54 2.22
N THR A 101 0.24 0.90 3.05
CA THR A 101 -1.02 0.17 3.22
C THR A 101 -2.03 0.77 2.25
N VAL A 102 -2.58 -0.03 1.34
CA VAL A 102 -3.39 0.46 0.23
C VAL A 102 -4.76 -0.21 0.20
N PHE A 103 -5.79 0.61 0.03
CA PHE A 103 -7.16 0.17 -0.19
C PHE A 103 -7.65 0.63 -1.55
N LYS A 104 -8.34 -0.25 -2.28
CA LYS A 104 -9.14 0.14 -3.43
C LYS A 104 -10.54 0.49 -2.94
N VAL A 105 -10.96 1.71 -3.19
CA VAL A 105 -12.31 2.17 -2.91
C VAL A 105 -13.10 2.25 -4.20
N SER A 106 -14.27 1.61 -4.22
CA SER A 106 -15.17 1.59 -5.38
C SER A 106 -16.56 2.06 -4.93
N ILE A 107 -17.09 3.07 -5.61
CA ILE A 107 -18.41 3.65 -5.33
C ILE A 107 -19.32 3.35 -6.51
N THR A 108 -20.51 2.82 -6.22
CA THR A 108 -21.61 2.67 -7.18
C THR A 108 -22.81 3.46 -6.65
N ASN A 109 -23.32 4.40 -7.44
CA ASN A 109 -24.40 5.31 -7.05
C ASN A 109 -25.61 5.13 -7.97
N ASP A 110 -26.62 4.42 -7.50
CA ASP A 110 -27.83 4.16 -8.30
C ASP A 110 -28.95 5.16 -8.02
N ILE A 111 -28.87 5.95 -6.92
CA ILE A 111 -30.03 6.74 -6.47
C ILE A 111 -29.73 8.23 -6.24
N TYR A 112 -28.60 8.59 -5.64
CA TYR A 112 -28.29 9.99 -5.33
C TYR A 112 -27.93 10.76 -6.60
N ALA A 113 -28.36 12.03 -6.73
CA ALA A 113 -28.02 12.85 -7.89
C ALA A 113 -26.52 12.89 -8.18
N LYS A 114 -25.74 13.05 -7.12
CA LYS A 114 -24.28 12.90 -7.09
C LYS A 114 -23.83 12.65 -5.65
N VAL A 115 -22.72 11.94 -5.49
CA VAL A 115 -22.02 11.75 -4.21
C VAL A 115 -20.55 12.15 -4.37
N LEU A 116 -19.87 12.42 -3.25
CA LEU A 116 -18.46 12.81 -3.24
C LEU A 116 -17.75 12.17 -2.05
N LEU A 117 -16.62 11.52 -2.33
CA LEU A 117 -15.62 11.15 -1.35
C LEU A 117 -14.39 12.02 -1.57
N ASP A 118 -13.98 12.77 -0.54
CA ASP A 118 -12.66 13.37 -0.48
C ASP A 118 -11.67 12.35 0.11
N PRO A 119 -10.75 11.78 -0.68
CA PRO A 119 -9.80 10.78 -0.17
C PRO A 119 -8.87 11.35 0.90
N LEU A 120 -8.68 12.68 0.98
CA LEU A 120 -7.85 13.33 2.00
C LEU A 120 -8.49 13.31 3.39
N GLN A 121 -9.80 13.08 3.48
CA GLN A 121 -10.53 12.89 4.74
C GLN A 121 -10.53 11.42 5.19
N ALA A 122 -9.94 10.51 4.43
CA ALA A 122 -9.82 9.13 4.84
C ALA A 122 -8.72 8.98 5.90
N VAL A 123 -9.04 8.33 7.01
CA VAL A 123 -8.12 8.04 8.12
C VAL A 123 -8.14 6.56 8.47
N LEU A 124 -6.99 6.05 8.90
CA LEU A 124 -6.84 4.68 9.34
C LEU A 124 -6.41 4.67 10.80
N HIS A 125 -7.29 4.20 11.68
CA HIS A 125 -7.01 4.04 13.10
C HIS A 125 -6.47 2.65 13.37
N THR A 126 -5.39 2.54 14.15
CA THR A 126 -4.83 1.26 14.58
C THR A 126 -5.34 0.89 15.97
N ASP A 127 -5.31 -0.40 16.31
CA ASP A 127 -5.58 -0.91 17.67
C ASP A 127 -4.54 -0.47 18.70
N ARG A 128 -3.46 0.22 18.28
CA ARG A 128 -2.46 0.87 19.13
C ARG A 128 -2.76 2.34 19.42
N GLY A 129 -3.85 2.87 18.86
CA GLY A 129 -4.27 4.26 19.04
C GLY A 129 -3.58 5.25 18.10
N GLU A 130 -2.84 4.78 17.11
CA GLU A 130 -2.28 5.63 16.07
C GLU A 130 -3.34 5.97 15.03
N VAL A 131 -3.24 7.17 14.45
CA VAL A 131 -4.07 7.64 13.35
C VAL A 131 -3.17 7.93 12.15
N LEU A 132 -3.35 7.16 11.08
CA LEU A 132 -2.64 7.34 9.83
C LEU A 132 -3.53 8.13 8.87
N ASN A 133 -2.99 9.23 8.32
CA ASN A 133 -3.68 10.02 7.31
C ASN A 133 -3.38 9.49 5.92
N SER A 134 -4.35 9.61 5.02
CA SER A 134 -4.19 9.23 3.61
C SER A 134 -3.18 10.10 2.88
N TYR A 135 -2.65 9.57 1.78
CA TYR A 135 -1.75 10.28 0.88
C TYR A 135 -2.53 11.00 -0.22
N GLY A 136 -2.44 12.31 -0.26
CA GLY A 136 -2.87 13.11 -1.41
C GLY A 136 -1.85 13.07 -2.55
N ILE A 137 -2.26 13.47 -3.75
CA ILE A 137 -1.38 13.48 -4.93
C ILE A 137 -0.41 14.67 -4.87
N PRO A 138 -0.89 15.93 -4.78
CA PRO A 138 -0.02 17.12 -4.90
C PRO A 138 0.75 17.42 -3.62
N SER A 139 1.83 18.18 -3.78
CA SER A 139 2.71 18.55 -2.67
C SER A 139 2.07 19.43 -1.60
N TRP A 140 0.97 20.11 -1.92
CA TRP A 140 0.21 20.96 -0.99
C TRP A 140 -0.83 20.21 -0.15
N SER A 141 -1.04 18.90 -0.39
CA SER A 141 -1.93 18.09 0.46
C SER A 141 -1.59 18.24 1.94
N PRO A 142 -2.59 18.37 2.83
CA PRO A 142 -2.38 18.87 4.21
C PRO A 142 -1.54 17.93 5.06
N HIS A 143 -1.72 16.63 4.93
CA HIS A 143 -1.03 15.63 5.75
C HIS A 143 0.10 14.96 4.95
N ASN A 144 -0.20 13.86 4.27
CA ASN A 144 0.74 13.10 3.47
C ASN A 144 0.60 13.42 1.98
N SER A 145 1.66 13.27 1.21
CA SER A 145 1.64 13.54 -0.22
C SER A 145 2.61 12.65 -0.97
N PHE A 146 2.13 11.99 -2.02
CA PHE A 146 2.97 11.23 -2.94
C PHE A 146 4.04 12.10 -3.59
N GLU A 147 3.69 13.33 -3.99
CA GLU A 147 4.65 14.22 -4.60
C GLU A 147 5.78 14.59 -3.64
N ARG A 148 5.49 14.92 -2.36
CA ARG A 148 6.52 15.17 -1.34
C ARG A 148 7.36 13.93 -1.08
N TYR A 149 6.71 12.77 -0.90
CA TYR A 149 7.37 11.50 -0.64
C TYR A 149 8.38 11.15 -1.74
N TYR A 150 7.96 11.15 -3.00
CA TYR A 150 8.85 10.82 -4.12
C TYR A 150 9.86 11.92 -4.45
N ARG A 151 9.56 13.17 -4.16
CA ARG A 151 10.50 14.28 -4.32
C ARG A 151 11.66 14.17 -3.33
N ALA A 152 11.42 13.71 -2.11
CA ALA A 152 12.48 13.47 -1.11
C ALA A 152 13.45 12.35 -1.52
N LEU A 153 13.02 11.38 -2.35
CA LEU A 153 13.88 10.31 -2.86
C LEU A 153 14.80 10.74 -4.00
N ARG A 154 14.60 11.91 -4.62
CA ARG A 154 15.35 12.34 -5.81
C ARG A 154 16.85 12.45 -5.61
N GLY A 155 17.32 12.76 -4.41
CA GLY A 155 18.74 12.90 -4.09
C GLY A 155 19.48 11.60 -3.79
N GLN A 156 18.80 10.47 -3.75
CA GLN A 156 19.36 9.23 -3.20
C GLN A 156 20.07 8.35 -4.24
N SER A 157 19.74 8.42 -5.52
CA SER A 157 20.43 7.66 -6.58
C SER A 157 20.07 8.13 -8.00
N GLY A 158 21.05 8.33 -8.86
CA GLY A 158 21.01 8.46 -10.32
C GLY A 158 19.72 8.97 -10.92
N ASN A 159 19.07 8.26 -11.82
CA ASN A 159 17.90 8.65 -12.60
C ASN A 159 16.57 8.83 -11.82
N GLU A 160 16.60 9.29 -10.56
CA GLU A 160 15.40 9.47 -9.73
C GLU A 160 14.42 10.52 -10.29
N PHE A 161 14.87 11.48 -11.09
CA PHE A 161 13.97 12.40 -11.79
C PHE A 161 13.02 11.68 -12.75
N TYR A 162 13.58 10.79 -13.57
CA TYR A 162 12.78 10.00 -14.51
C TYR A 162 11.85 9.02 -13.78
N ARG A 163 12.33 8.38 -12.72
CA ARG A 163 11.51 7.50 -11.89
C ARG A 163 10.40 8.24 -11.15
N PHE A 164 10.66 9.47 -10.72
CA PHE A 164 9.65 10.34 -10.12
C PHE A 164 8.48 10.55 -11.10
N ASP A 165 8.76 10.93 -12.34
CA ASP A 165 7.71 11.22 -13.33
C ASP A 165 6.88 9.97 -13.63
N LEU A 166 7.51 8.80 -13.76
CA LEU A 166 6.82 7.53 -13.95
C LEU A 166 5.93 7.18 -12.74
N ARG A 167 6.45 7.26 -11.51
CA ARG A 167 5.67 7.00 -10.29
C ARG A 167 4.50 7.95 -10.17
N MET A 168 4.71 9.24 -10.39
CA MET A 168 3.64 10.25 -10.33
C MET A 168 2.60 10.07 -11.47
N GLY A 169 3.02 9.61 -12.64
CA GLY A 169 2.11 9.22 -13.72
C GLY A 169 1.19 8.08 -13.29
N ASN A 170 1.77 7.01 -12.71
CA ASN A 170 1.03 5.87 -12.20
C ASN A 170 0.10 6.26 -11.03
N VAL A 171 0.55 7.13 -10.10
CA VAL A 171 -0.31 7.65 -9.02
C VAL A 171 -1.52 8.38 -9.60
N ARG A 172 -1.32 9.33 -10.53
CA ARG A 172 -2.42 10.11 -11.11
C ARG A 172 -3.44 9.27 -11.86
N SER A 173 -3.03 8.13 -12.42
CA SER A 173 -3.92 7.23 -13.15
C SER A 173 -4.68 6.23 -12.26
N SER A 174 -4.24 6.04 -11.00
CA SER A 174 -4.77 4.97 -10.15
C SER A 174 -5.29 5.43 -8.80
N ALA A 175 -4.79 6.54 -8.25
CA ALA A 175 -5.28 7.06 -6.98
C ALA A 175 -6.73 7.54 -7.10
N TYR A 176 -7.47 7.47 -6.01
CA TYR A 176 -8.78 8.09 -5.92
C TYR A 176 -8.62 9.61 -5.99
N LEU A 177 -9.35 10.28 -6.91
CA LEU A 177 -9.21 11.72 -7.15
C LEU A 177 -10.07 12.52 -6.16
N GLU A 178 -9.51 13.64 -5.67
CA GLU A 178 -10.10 14.47 -4.61
C GLU A 178 -11.48 15.06 -4.98
N ASP A 179 -11.64 15.54 -6.21
CA ASP A 179 -12.89 16.18 -6.66
C ASP A 179 -13.79 15.25 -7.49
N GLN A 180 -13.58 13.94 -7.39
CA GLN A 180 -14.33 12.98 -8.18
C GLN A 180 -15.75 12.81 -7.67
N ARG A 181 -16.71 13.40 -8.38
CA ARG A 181 -18.13 13.20 -8.15
C ARG A 181 -18.62 11.98 -8.90
N VAL A 182 -19.41 11.15 -8.23
CA VAL A 182 -20.06 9.98 -8.83
C VAL A 182 -21.54 10.28 -9.00
N PHE A 183 -22.01 10.47 -10.22
CA PHE A 183 -23.39 10.81 -10.52
C PHE A 183 -24.27 9.55 -10.48
N LYS A 184 -25.59 9.78 -10.48
CA LYS A 184 -26.58 8.70 -10.49
C LYS A 184 -26.37 7.78 -11.70
N GLY A 185 -26.31 6.48 -11.44
CA GLY A 185 -26.07 5.43 -12.45
C GLY A 185 -24.59 5.24 -12.80
N GLU A 186 -23.69 5.95 -12.14
CA GLU A 186 -22.26 5.82 -12.38
C GLU A 186 -21.55 5.01 -11.29
N SER A 187 -20.38 4.51 -11.64
CA SER A 187 -19.42 3.91 -10.71
C SER A 187 -18.04 4.51 -10.93
N TYR A 188 -17.30 4.65 -9.83
CA TYR A 188 -15.92 5.10 -9.87
C TYR A 188 -15.08 4.32 -8.86
N SER A 189 -13.80 4.09 -9.17
CA SER A 189 -12.87 3.46 -8.23
C SER A 189 -11.48 4.06 -8.33
N GLY A 190 -10.78 4.07 -7.19
CA GLY A 190 -9.39 4.50 -7.10
C GLY A 190 -8.71 3.95 -5.85
N LEU A 191 -7.40 4.17 -5.75
CA LEU A 191 -6.59 3.70 -4.64
C LEU A 191 -6.40 4.81 -3.60
N ILE A 192 -6.55 4.46 -2.32
CA ILE A 192 -6.21 5.31 -1.19
C ILE A 192 -5.08 4.62 -0.43
N ALA A 193 -4.00 5.33 -0.16
CA ALA A 193 -2.81 4.81 0.49
C ALA A 193 -2.54 5.51 1.81
N PHE A 194 -1.99 4.75 2.74
CA PHE A 194 -1.54 5.18 4.06
C PHE A 194 -0.11 4.72 4.29
N ASP A 195 0.56 5.24 5.33
CA ASP A 195 1.84 4.71 5.77
C ASP A 195 1.75 3.20 6.06
N PRO A 196 2.86 2.45 5.96
CA PRO A 196 2.87 1.04 6.28
C PRO A 196 2.48 0.82 7.75
N LEU A 197 1.67 -0.22 8.00
CA LEU A 197 1.29 -0.57 9.37
C LEU A 197 2.48 -1.13 10.16
N PRO A 198 2.69 -0.70 11.40
CA PRO A 198 3.63 -1.33 12.33
C PRO A 198 3.36 -2.84 12.47
N GLU A 199 4.40 -3.63 12.78
CA GLU A 199 4.28 -5.09 12.85
C GLU A 199 3.35 -5.58 13.97
N ASP A 200 3.21 -4.81 15.04
CA ASP A 200 2.41 -5.13 16.22
C ASP A 200 0.92 -4.73 16.10
N VAL A 201 0.52 -4.11 15.00
CA VAL A 201 -0.88 -3.79 14.70
C VAL A 201 -1.60 -5.03 14.21
N THR A 202 -2.71 -5.38 14.85
CA THR A 202 -3.54 -6.56 14.50
C THR A 202 -4.91 -6.20 13.95
N GLN A 203 -5.39 -4.99 14.23
CA GLN A 203 -6.67 -4.51 13.72
C GLN A 203 -6.55 -3.05 13.28
N VAL A 204 -7.29 -2.71 12.24
CA VAL A 204 -7.39 -1.34 11.76
C VAL A 204 -8.85 -0.98 11.46
N ARG A 205 -9.18 0.28 11.69
CA ARG A 205 -10.46 0.90 11.36
C ARG A 205 -10.25 1.96 10.33
N LEU A 206 -10.76 1.74 9.12
CA LEU A 206 -10.81 2.76 8.08
C LEU A 206 -12.07 3.59 8.26
N VAL A 207 -11.90 4.91 8.30
CA VAL A 207 -12.99 5.88 8.32
C VAL A 207 -12.88 6.77 7.09
N LEU A 208 -13.88 6.73 6.22
CA LEU A 208 -14.07 7.68 5.13
C LEU A 208 -14.93 8.80 5.68
N GLN A 209 -14.27 9.85 6.18
CA GLN A 209 -14.94 10.95 6.84
C GLN A 209 -15.63 11.88 5.83
N ASP A 210 -16.72 12.52 6.25
CA ASP A 210 -17.45 13.51 5.49
C ASP A 210 -17.84 13.05 4.06
N PHE A 211 -18.22 11.77 3.90
CA PHE A 211 -18.75 11.27 2.64
C PHE A 211 -20.06 11.97 2.31
N VAL A 212 -20.06 12.81 1.25
CA VAL A 212 -21.18 13.66 0.91
C VAL A 212 -22.22 12.89 0.11
N LEU A 213 -23.43 12.76 0.67
CA LEU A 213 -24.59 12.12 0.05
C LEU A 213 -25.43 13.11 -0.76
N ARG A 214 -25.58 14.35 -0.26
CA ARG A 214 -26.44 15.36 -0.88
C ARG A 214 -25.76 16.72 -0.87
N PHE A 215 -26.12 17.52 -1.87
CA PHE A 215 -25.67 18.89 -2.05
C PHE A 215 -26.89 19.83 -2.12
N ASP A 216 -26.70 21.04 -1.67
CA ASP A 216 -27.69 22.12 -1.82
C ASP A 216 -27.68 22.69 -3.26
N ALA A 217 -28.56 23.67 -3.52
CA ALA A 217 -28.68 24.32 -4.82
C ALA A 217 -27.42 25.13 -5.22
N SER A 218 -26.58 25.52 -4.24
CA SER A 218 -25.31 26.20 -4.47
C SER A 218 -24.13 25.24 -4.70
N GLY A 219 -24.37 23.93 -4.54
CA GLY A 219 -23.36 22.89 -4.71
C GLY A 219 -22.52 22.62 -3.45
N GLN A 220 -22.95 23.15 -2.29
CA GLN A 220 -22.32 22.86 -1.01
C GLN A 220 -22.85 21.56 -0.41
N PRO A 221 -22.04 20.83 0.39
CA PRO A 221 -22.52 19.66 1.11
C PRO A 221 -23.72 20.00 2.01
N LEU A 222 -24.81 19.25 1.86
CA LEU A 222 -26.02 19.36 2.67
C LEU A 222 -26.13 18.20 3.65
N GLU A 223 -25.70 17.00 3.25
CA GLU A 223 -25.74 15.79 4.06
C GLU A 223 -24.47 15.01 3.82
N ALA A 224 -23.76 14.69 4.89
CA ALA A 224 -22.56 13.88 4.88
C ALA A 224 -22.63 12.82 5.99
N VAL A 225 -21.95 11.70 5.78
CA VAL A 225 -21.85 10.59 6.73
C VAL A 225 -20.41 10.11 6.81
N ASP A 226 -20.04 9.58 7.96
CA ASP A 226 -18.78 8.85 8.12
C ASP A 226 -19.01 7.36 7.85
N ILE A 227 -18.29 6.81 6.88
CA ILE A 227 -18.34 5.39 6.58
C ILE A 227 -17.17 4.71 7.28
N THR A 228 -17.50 3.83 8.22
CA THR A 228 -16.50 3.13 9.04
C THR A 228 -16.47 1.65 8.69
N MET A 229 -15.27 1.10 8.51
CA MET A 229 -15.05 -0.32 8.19
C MET A 229 -13.88 -0.86 8.99
N ASP A 230 -14.05 -2.00 9.63
CA ASP A 230 -13.02 -2.66 10.44
C ASP A 230 -12.39 -3.82 9.66
N PHE A 231 -11.06 -3.93 9.80
CA PHE A 231 -10.28 -4.99 9.17
C PHE A 231 -9.37 -5.66 10.20
N ASP A 232 -9.38 -6.99 10.18
CA ASP A 232 -8.44 -7.82 10.95
C ASP A 232 -7.20 -8.08 10.11
N ARG A 233 -6.03 -7.97 10.73
CA ARG A 233 -4.74 -8.17 10.07
C ARG A 233 -4.15 -9.52 10.45
N THR A 234 -3.78 -10.30 9.44
CA THR A 234 -2.95 -11.48 9.60
C THR A 234 -1.54 -11.17 9.12
N LEU A 235 -0.55 -11.46 9.97
CA LEU A 235 0.86 -11.36 9.64
C LEU A 235 1.44 -12.77 9.55
N GLU A 236 1.73 -13.24 8.35
CA GLU A 236 2.37 -14.53 8.11
C GLU A 236 3.87 -14.35 7.95
N VAL A 237 4.62 -15.09 8.74
CA VAL A 237 6.08 -15.13 8.68
C VAL A 237 6.48 -16.38 7.90
N SER A 238 7.15 -16.20 6.76
CA SER A 238 7.70 -17.32 5.97
C SER A 238 9.21 -17.23 5.86
N GLU A 239 9.90 -18.34 6.08
CA GLU A 239 11.33 -18.44 5.78
C GLU A 239 11.52 -18.60 4.27
N VAL A 240 12.29 -17.70 3.66
CA VAL A 240 12.67 -17.80 2.26
C VAL A 240 14.02 -18.53 2.20
N GLN A 241 14.02 -19.74 1.64
CA GLN A 241 15.28 -20.43 1.33
C GLN A 241 15.93 -19.72 0.14
N VAL A 242 17.07 -19.07 0.38
CA VAL A 242 17.90 -18.55 -0.72
C VAL A 242 18.51 -19.75 -1.44
N ALA A 243 18.07 -20.00 -2.66
CA ALA A 243 18.74 -20.94 -3.53
C ALA A 243 20.17 -20.41 -3.74
N THR A 244 21.15 -21.06 -3.12
CA THR A 244 22.56 -20.79 -3.37
C THR A 244 22.84 -21.19 -4.83
N GLY A 245 22.81 -20.18 -5.72
CA GLY A 245 23.18 -20.39 -7.12
C GLY A 245 24.57 -20.92 -7.18
N ALA A 246 24.73 -22.17 -7.64
CA ALA A 246 25.99 -22.70 -8.05
C ALA A 246 26.54 -21.79 -9.16
N GLN A 247 27.60 -21.09 -8.86
CA GLN A 247 28.43 -20.49 -9.91
C GLN A 247 29.19 -21.64 -10.57
N GLU A 248 28.83 -21.96 -11.82
CA GLU A 248 29.70 -22.63 -12.77
C GLU A 248 30.59 -21.62 -13.50
#